data_f1e12273cbaeb8a6bb05484cfb659b78
#
_entry.id   f1e12273cbaeb8a6bb05484cfb659b78
#
_cell.length_a   1.000
_cell.length_b   1.000
_cell.length_c   1.000
_cell.angle_alpha   90.00
_cell.angle_beta   90.00
_cell.angle_gamma   90.00
#
_symmetry.space_group_name_H-M   'P 1'
#
loop_
_entity.id
_entity.type
_entity.pdbx_description
1 polymer ?
#
loop_
_entity_poly.entity_id
_entity_poly.type
_entity_poly.pdbx_seq_one_letter_code
_entity_poly.pdbx_strand_id
1 'polypeptide(L)'
;MTAPYLGFQGTYINQGDESAARARLSGLYPLSPRVQFGGSLDLITGDNIFSDSRGQGLNINELYVSAAPFAELPNLRLVAGQLDLTSYFDRNSFAKDGATHFFNSVFQTNPALSATGISSRPGVLVNWTVTDNIEAKAAVFSSSRSLGDFSLDGFAGEIGFRYGNGIIRGTYATARDAGSRDSFQELFQVDRGDGRTGPLRADREEAYGVNAEYFFPDLKMGIFGRYGRYENQALNLGGNTYSFGISFLDLFLKDDRLGLAYGRGLSNEQLRREFKDSLPDVLELFYDVRIFPNLRLGVTLQERNGFSELYGGFRVKTEFDITPKGR
;
A
#
# COMPACT_ATOMS: atom_id res chain seq x y z
N MET A 1 13.98 24.60 -8.31
CA MET A 1 12.53 24.61 -7.99
C MET A 1 11.91 23.44 -8.72
N THR A 2 11.15 22.57 -8.05
CA THR A 2 10.39 21.50 -8.72
C THR A 2 9.36 22.18 -9.63
N ALA A 3 9.25 21.76 -10.89
CA ALA A 3 8.21 22.30 -11.79
C ALA A 3 6.82 21.80 -11.36
N PRO A 4 5.74 22.57 -11.60
CA PRO A 4 4.39 22.05 -11.47
C PRO A 4 4.20 20.77 -12.31
N TYR A 5 3.44 19.84 -11.79
CA TYR A 5 3.13 18.58 -12.46
C TYR A 5 1.62 18.30 -12.39
N LEU A 6 1.05 17.84 -13.48
CA LEU A 6 -0.29 17.29 -13.53
C LEU A 6 -0.28 16.04 -14.41
N GLY A 7 -0.66 14.91 -13.82
CA GLY A 7 -0.66 13.62 -14.50
C GLY A 7 -2.02 12.95 -14.44
N PHE A 8 -2.33 12.19 -15.48
CA PHE A 8 -3.50 11.31 -15.55
C PHE A 8 -3.05 9.88 -15.72
N GLN A 9 -3.65 8.96 -14.94
CA GLN A 9 -3.45 7.51 -15.04
C GLN A 9 -4.80 6.83 -15.16
N GLY A 10 -4.96 5.98 -16.18
CA GLY A 10 -6.06 5.03 -16.31
C GLY A 10 -5.53 3.61 -16.08
N THR A 11 -6.20 2.82 -15.27
CA THR A 11 -5.83 1.42 -15.01
C THR A 11 -7.07 0.55 -14.98
N TYR A 12 -7.06 -0.55 -15.73
CA TYR A 12 -8.03 -1.62 -15.62
C TYR A 12 -7.31 -2.91 -15.25
N ILE A 13 -7.84 -3.62 -14.27
CA ILE A 13 -7.32 -4.91 -13.80
C ILE A 13 -8.46 -5.92 -13.79
N ASN A 14 -8.21 -7.11 -14.32
CA ASN A 14 -9.01 -8.30 -14.10
C ASN A 14 -8.11 -9.41 -13.55
N GLN A 15 -8.57 -10.10 -12.51
CA GLN A 15 -7.86 -11.24 -11.90
C GLN A 15 -8.88 -12.26 -11.37
N GLY A 16 -9.08 -13.30 -12.14
CA GLY A 16 -10.12 -14.29 -11.88
C GLY A 16 -11.52 -13.68 -12.07
N ASP A 17 -12.33 -13.74 -11.04
CA ASP A 17 -13.69 -13.20 -10.97
C ASP A 17 -13.75 -11.74 -10.50
N GLU A 18 -12.62 -11.18 -10.05
CA GLU A 18 -12.51 -9.79 -9.63
C GLU A 18 -12.08 -8.88 -10.78
N SER A 19 -12.70 -7.70 -10.86
CA SER A 19 -12.27 -6.66 -11.82
C SER A 19 -12.47 -5.25 -11.26
N ALA A 20 -11.53 -4.37 -11.57
CA ALA A 20 -11.63 -2.96 -11.20
C ALA A 20 -11.04 -2.05 -12.26
N ALA A 21 -11.62 -0.85 -12.38
CA ALA A 21 -11.05 0.25 -13.15
C ALA A 21 -10.81 1.44 -12.25
N ARG A 22 -9.68 2.13 -12.45
CA ARG A 22 -9.33 3.37 -11.78
C ARG A 22 -8.88 4.43 -12.77
N ALA A 23 -9.45 5.62 -12.68
CA ALA A 23 -8.92 6.84 -13.27
C ALA A 23 -8.36 7.71 -12.13
N ARG A 24 -7.08 8.05 -12.18
CA ARG A 24 -6.38 8.89 -11.19
C ARG A 24 -5.87 10.16 -11.85
N LEU A 25 -6.21 11.30 -11.26
CA LEU A 25 -5.62 12.60 -11.58
C LEU A 25 -4.70 12.99 -10.42
N SER A 26 -3.41 13.21 -10.68
CA SER A 26 -2.43 13.58 -9.67
C SER A 26 -1.78 14.90 -10.01
N GLY A 27 -1.61 15.76 -9.02
CA GLY A 27 -0.99 17.06 -9.20
C GLY A 27 0.00 17.40 -8.08
N LEU A 28 1.04 18.15 -8.46
CA LEU A 28 2.00 18.75 -7.54
C LEU A 28 2.26 20.19 -7.96
N TYR A 29 2.12 21.13 -7.02
CA TYR A 29 2.37 22.54 -7.25
C TYR A 29 3.33 23.11 -6.20
N PRO A 30 4.54 23.57 -6.61
CA PRO A 30 5.48 24.20 -5.69
C PRO A 30 5.03 25.63 -5.40
N LEU A 31 4.71 25.93 -4.15
CA LEU A 31 4.38 27.26 -3.67
C LEU A 31 5.64 28.09 -3.38
N SER A 32 6.72 27.42 -2.98
CA SER A 32 8.04 28.01 -2.74
C SER A 32 9.10 26.91 -2.82
N PRO A 33 10.41 27.23 -2.73
CA PRO A 33 11.46 26.21 -2.67
C PRO A 33 11.31 25.20 -1.53
N ARG A 34 10.56 25.55 -0.48
CA ARG A 34 10.37 24.72 0.73
C ARG A 34 8.95 24.24 0.95
N VAL A 35 7.96 24.77 0.22
CA VAL A 35 6.54 24.44 0.40
C VAL A 35 5.97 23.99 -0.92
N GLN A 36 5.28 22.87 -0.91
CA GLN A 36 4.55 22.33 -2.04
C GLN A 36 3.15 21.87 -1.65
N PHE A 37 2.24 22.02 -2.56
CA PHE A 37 0.89 21.47 -2.50
C PHE A 37 0.80 20.26 -3.41
N GLY A 38 0.20 19.18 -2.93
CA GLY A 38 0.00 17.96 -3.71
C GLY A 38 -1.38 17.37 -3.50
N GLY A 39 -1.82 16.57 -4.46
CA GLY A 39 -3.07 15.87 -4.35
C GLY A 39 -3.32 14.88 -5.45
N SER A 40 -4.23 13.94 -5.19
CA SER A 40 -4.74 12.99 -6.18
C SER A 40 -6.23 12.73 -5.97
N LEU A 41 -6.94 12.61 -7.11
CA LEU A 41 -8.35 12.25 -7.19
C LEU A 41 -8.46 10.91 -7.89
N ASP A 42 -9.19 9.99 -7.31
CA ASP A 42 -9.47 8.66 -7.88
C ASP A 42 -10.95 8.53 -8.21
N LEU A 43 -11.25 8.03 -9.39
CA LEU A 43 -12.55 7.46 -9.74
C LEU A 43 -12.37 5.96 -9.91
N ILE A 44 -13.04 5.17 -9.06
CA ILE A 44 -12.88 3.71 -9.02
C ILE A 44 -14.23 3.03 -9.20
N THR A 45 -14.23 1.99 -10.03
CA THR A 45 -15.38 1.09 -10.23
C THR A 45 -14.92 -0.35 -10.13
N GLY A 46 -15.83 -1.27 -9.73
CA GLY A 46 -15.52 -2.69 -9.58
C GLY A 46 -15.04 -3.07 -8.19
N ASP A 47 -14.22 -4.09 -8.09
CA ASP A 47 -13.79 -4.70 -6.83
C ASP A 47 -12.67 -3.91 -6.12
N ASN A 48 -12.40 -4.24 -4.86
CA ASN A 48 -11.42 -3.53 -4.04
C ASN A 48 -9.99 -4.07 -4.28
N ILE A 49 -9.47 -3.87 -5.49
CA ILE A 49 -8.15 -4.37 -5.92
C ILE A 49 -7.02 -3.38 -5.58
N PHE A 50 -7.31 -2.07 -5.55
CA PHE A 50 -6.29 -1.03 -5.35
C PHE A 50 -6.10 -0.71 -3.86
N SER A 51 -5.08 -1.25 -3.23
CA SER A 51 -4.76 -1.03 -1.81
C SER A 51 -4.36 0.42 -1.48
N ASP A 52 -3.90 1.16 -2.48
CA ASP A 52 -3.50 2.58 -2.40
C ASP A 52 -4.64 3.57 -2.65
N SER A 53 -5.91 3.12 -2.53
CA SER A 53 -7.10 3.93 -2.78
C SER A 53 -8.16 3.74 -1.70
N ARG A 54 -9.09 4.71 -1.57
CA ARG A 54 -10.11 4.70 -0.52
C ARG A 54 -11.29 3.74 -0.75
N GLY A 55 -11.48 3.26 -1.97
CA GLY A 55 -12.60 2.41 -2.37
C GLY A 55 -13.37 2.94 -3.58
N GLN A 56 -14.55 2.38 -3.85
CA GLN A 56 -15.36 2.71 -5.02
C GLN A 56 -15.85 4.17 -5.05
N GLY A 57 -16.10 4.69 -6.25
CA GLY A 57 -16.61 6.03 -6.51
C GLY A 57 -15.51 7.07 -6.67
N LEU A 58 -15.91 8.35 -6.62
CA LEU A 58 -14.99 9.49 -6.68
C LEU A 58 -14.43 9.78 -5.28
N ASN A 59 -13.12 9.73 -5.15
CA ASN A 59 -12.41 9.90 -3.88
C ASN A 59 -11.27 10.90 -4.00
N ILE A 60 -11.11 11.74 -2.98
CA ILE A 60 -9.85 12.44 -2.74
C ILE A 60 -8.92 11.45 -2.05
N ASN A 61 -7.95 10.89 -2.78
CA ASN A 61 -6.99 9.97 -2.21
C ASN A 61 -5.91 10.71 -1.42
N GLU A 62 -5.42 11.83 -1.97
CA GLU A 62 -4.49 12.74 -1.30
C GLU A 62 -4.86 14.18 -1.55
N LEU A 63 -4.68 15.03 -0.55
CA LEU A 63 -4.75 16.49 -0.63
C LEU A 63 -3.95 17.07 0.53
N TYR A 64 -2.74 17.56 0.27
CA TYR A 64 -1.81 17.90 1.32
C TYR A 64 -0.93 19.11 1.01
N VAL A 65 -0.43 19.71 2.07
CA VAL A 65 0.70 20.64 2.04
C VAL A 65 1.91 19.95 2.63
N SER A 66 3.06 20.02 1.95
CA SER A 66 4.36 19.55 2.45
C SER A 66 5.32 20.71 2.58
N ALA A 67 5.93 20.87 3.73
CA ALA A 67 6.88 21.94 4.02
C ALA A 67 8.19 21.40 4.61
N ALA A 68 9.32 22.03 4.26
CA ALA A 68 10.61 21.90 4.95
C ALA A 68 10.77 23.13 5.87
N PRO A 69 10.39 23.07 7.16
CA PRO A 69 10.27 24.24 8.02
C PRO A 69 11.63 24.84 8.40
N PHE A 70 12.68 24.03 8.43
CA PHE A 70 14.02 24.43 8.84
C PHE A 70 14.98 24.52 7.65
N ALA A 71 15.68 25.66 7.52
CA ALA A 71 16.64 25.85 6.42
C ALA A 71 17.83 24.91 6.53
N GLU A 72 18.24 24.64 7.75
CA GLU A 72 19.38 23.80 8.10
C GLU A 72 19.08 22.30 7.98
N LEU A 73 17.79 21.93 7.92
CA LEU A 73 17.32 20.55 7.79
C LEU A 73 16.41 20.39 6.57
N PRO A 74 16.91 20.55 5.34
CA PRO A 74 16.10 20.49 4.13
C PRO A 74 15.47 19.10 3.89
N ASN A 75 16.05 18.07 4.51
CA ASN A 75 15.62 16.68 4.42
C ASN A 75 14.54 16.31 5.45
N LEU A 76 14.17 17.24 6.34
CA LEU A 76 13.03 17.07 7.24
C LEU A 76 11.83 17.79 6.64
N ARG A 77 10.75 17.02 6.41
CA ARG A 77 9.48 17.53 5.86
C ARG A 77 8.34 17.26 6.81
N LEU A 78 7.48 18.25 6.97
CA LEU A 78 6.16 18.13 7.58
C LEU A 78 5.12 18.06 6.47
N VAL A 79 4.21 17.11 6.56
CA VAL A 79 3.13 16.92 5.58
C VAL A 79 1.81 16.89 6.35
N ALA A 80 0.84 17.68 5.93
CA ALA A 80 -0.46 17.75 6.60
C ALA A 80 -1.60 17.80 5.58
N GLY A 81 -2.69 17.07 5.86
CA GLY A 81 -3.86 17.00 4.99
C GLY A 81 -4.45 15.60 4.93
N GLN A 82 -5.12 15.30 3.82
CA GLN A 82 -5.48 13.95 3.44
C GLN A 82 -4.24 13.28 2.85
N LEU A 83 -3.73 12.24 3.51
CA LEU A 83 -2.48 11.57 3.17
C LEU A 83 -2.75 10.14 2.71
N ASP A 84 -2.15 9.71 1.61
CA ASP A 84 -2.00 8.29 1.35
C ASP A 84 -0.79 7.77 2.15
N LEU A 85 -1.05 7.19 3.32
CA LEU A 85 0.01 6.69 4.21
C LEU A 85 0.81 5.54 3.56
N THR A 86 0.25 4.81 2.57
CA THR A 86 0.96 3.78 1.82
C THR A 86 2.10 4.35 0.96
N SER A 87 2.04 5.64 0.63
CA SER A 87 3.09 6.36 -0.07
C SER A 87 4.30 6.67 0.81
N TYR A 88 4.16 6.55 2.12
CA TYR A 88 5.21 6.83 3.10
C TYR A 88 5.68 5.59 3.84
N PHE A 89 4.78 4.72 4.30
CA PHE A 89 5.06 3.53 5.10
C PHE A 89 5.06 2.26 4.26
N ASP A 90 5.83 1.27 4.67
CA ASP A 90 5.96 -0.05 4.03
C ASP A 90 6.27 0.01 2.52
N ARG A 91 7.01 1.03 2.08
CA ARG A 91 7.38 1.18 0.67
C ARG A 91 8.31 0.07 0.23
N ASN A 92 8.06 -0.47 -0.97
CA ASN A 92 8.91 -1.48 -1.60
C ASN A 92 9.01 -1.20 -3.11
N SER A 93 10.20 -1.33 -3.67
CA SER A 93 10.46 -1.01 -5.07
C SER A 93 9.99 -2.10 -6.04
N PHE A 94 9.73 -3.31 -5.53
CA PHE A 94 9.40 -4.49 -6.33
C PHE A 94 7.98 -5.00 -6.09
N ALA A 95 7.33 -4.52 -5.01
CA ALA A 95 5.99 -4.94 -4.62
C ALA A 95 5.30 -3.81 -3.84
N LYS A 96 4.57 -2.92 -4.53
CA LYS A 96 3.96 -1.76 -3.91
C LYS A 96 2.47 -1.62 -4.20
N ASP A 97 2.07 -1.67 -5.46
CA ASP A 97 0.70 -1.39 -5.90
C ASP A 97 0.29 -2.30 -7.07
N GLY A 98 -1.02 -2.55 -7.18
CA GLY A 98 -1.58 -3.40 -8.24
C GLY A 98 -1.52 -2.78 -9.64
N ALA A 99 -1.25 -1.49 -9.78
CA ALA A 99 -1.15 -0.83 -11.07
C ALA A 99 0.24 -0.98 -11.72
N THR A 100 1.27 -1.41 -10.96
CA THR A 100 2.65 -1.40 -11.44
C THR A 100 3.39 -2.71 -11.21
N HIS A 101 3.06 -3.46 -10.14
CA HIS A 101 3.75 -4.66 -9.71
C HIS A 101 2.81 -5.87 -9.73
N PHE A 102 2.83 -6.69 -8.68
CA PHE A 102 1.93 -7.81 -8.49
C PHE A 102 0.47 -7.37 -8.45
N PHE A 103 -0.41 -8.19 -8.98
CA PHE A 103 -1.84 -7.90 -9.06
C PHE A 103 -2.51 -8.14 -7.71
N ASN A 104 -2.12 -9.21 -7.02
CA ASN A 104 -2.74 -9.58 -5.77
C ASN A 104 -2.38 -8.62 -4.63
N SER A 105 -3.37 -8.22 -3.83
CA SER A 105 -3.21 -7.27 -2.74
C SER A 105 -2.24 -7.72 -1.63
N VAL A 106 -2.00 -9.01 -1.48
CA VAL A 106 -1.03 -9.59 -0.53
C VAL A 106 0.39 -9.04 -0.77
N PHE A 107 0.73 -8.70 -2.02
CA PHE A 107 2.04 -8.16 -2.40
C PHE A 107 2.09 -6.64 -2.47
N GLN A 108 0.99 -5.93 -2.22
CA GLN A 108 0.92 -4.46 -2.31
C GLN A 108 1.43 -3.80 -1.01
N THR A 109 0.55 -3.27 -0.17
CA THR A 109 0.91 -2.82 1.18
C THR A 109 0.81 -4.01 2.14
N ASN A 110 1.68 -4.07 3.16
CA ASN A 110 1.61 -5.11 4.19
C ASN A 110 0.20 -5.22 4.77
N PRO A 111 -0.50 -6.37 4.62
CA PRO A 111 -1.90 -6.51 5.04
C PRO A 111 -2.15 -6.22 6.53
N ALA A 112 -1.20 -6.49 7.42
CA ALA A 112 -1.34 -6.18 8.84
C ALA A 112 -1.33 -4.66 9.09
N LEU A 113 -0.44 -3.92 8.41
CA LEU A 113 -0.38 -2.47 8.50
C LEU A 113 -1.59 -1.81 7.83
N SER A 114 -2.05 -2.33 6.70
CA SER A 114 -3.24 -1.85 6.01
C SER A 114 -4.48 -2.02 6.89
N ALA A 115 -4.65 -3.17 7.54
CA ALA A 115 -5.73 -3.43 8.49
C ALA A 115 -5.75 -2.43 9.66
N THR A 116 -4.57 -1.93 10.08
CA THR A 116 -4.41 -0.97 11.20
C THR A 116 -4.40 0.49 10.72
N GLY A 117 -4.85 0.78 9.49
CA GLY A 117 -5.08 2.14 9.03
C GLY A 117 -4.00 2.76 8.16
N ILE A 118 -2.95 2.01 7.75
CA ILE A 118 -2.01 2.48 6.73
C ILE A 118 -2.70 2.48 5.36
N SER A 119 -3.42 3.57 5.09
CA SER A 119 -4.21 3.82 3.88
C SER A 119 -4.39 5.33 3.71
N SER A 120 -5.32 5.79 2.86
CA SER A 120 -5.65 7.21 2.74
C SER A 120 -6.39 7.71 3.99
N ARG A 121 -5.77 8.59 4.78
CA ARG A 121 -6.26 9.13 6.06
C ARG A 121 -5.95 10.62 6.22
N PRO A 122 -6.81 11.41 6.85
CA PRO A 122 -6.44 12.76 7.27
C PRO A 122 -5.48 12.69 8.44
N GLY A 123 -4.41 13.50 8.38
CA GLY A 123 -3.37 13.47 9.41
C GLY A 123 -2.22 14.43 9.18
N VAL A 124 -1.20 14.27 10.02
CA VAL A 124 0.07 14.99 9.96
C VAL A 124 1.21 13.98 10.03
N LEU A 125 2.19 14.17 9.17
CA LEU A 125 3.34 13.26 9.01
C LEU A 125 4.64 14.05 9.05
N VAL A 126 5.62 13.52 9.75
CA VAL A 126 7.04 13.91 9.68
C VAL A 126 7.75 12.86 8.83
N ASN A 127 8.46 13.30 7.80
CA ASN A 127 9.33 12.48 6.97
C ASN A 127 10.73 13.06 7.00
N TRP A 128 11.70 12.31 7.52
CA TRP A 128 13.06 12.77 7.72
C TRP A 128 14.08 11.78 7.19
N THR A 129 14.89 12.22 6.24
CA THR A 129 16.14 11.54 5.85
C THR A 129 17.22 12.00 6.82
N VAL A 130 17.45 11.22 7.88
CA VAL A 130 18.35 11.56 8.99
C VAL A 130 19.80 11.59 8.49
N THR A 131 20.17 10.57 7.73
CA THR A 131 21.45 10.45 7.00
C THR A 131 21.17 9.80 5.63
N ASP A 132 22.19 9.66 4.79
CA ASP A 132 22.07 8.95 3.51
C ASP A 132 21.60 7.50 3.69
N ASN A 133 21.83 6.92 4.86
CA ASN A 133 21.53 5.52 5.17
C ASN A 133 20.34 5.34 6.11
N ILE A 134 19.83 6.39 6.75
CA ILE A 134 18.78 6.29 7.76
C ILE A 134 17.64 7.23 7.41
N GLU A 135 16.45 6.68 7.27
CA GLU A 135 15.19 7.41 7.18
C GLU A 135 14.30 7.15 8.39
N ALA A 136 13.58 8.15 8.85
CA ALA A 136 12.62 8.05 9.94
C ALA A 136 11.33 8.76 9.55
N LYS A 137 10.19 8.14 9.88
CA LYS A 137 8.86 8.69 9.61
C LYS A 137 7.97 8.48 10.81
N ALA A 138 7.13 9.46 11.08
CA ALA A 138 6.08 9.35 12.08
C ALA A 138 4.83 10.08 11.62
N ALA A 139 3.66 9.50 11.83
CA ALA A 139 2.38 10.11 11.50
C ALA A 139 1.39 9.99 12.66
N VAL A 140 0.58 11.03 12.84
CA VAL A 140 -0.65 10.98 13.64
C VAL A 140 -1.80 11.21 12.68
N PHE A 141 -2.79 10.30 12.69
CA PHE A 141 -3.86 10.30 11.70
C PHE A 141 -5.21 9.96 12.33
N SER A 142 -6.29 10.23 11.61
CA SER A 142 -7.61 9.79 12.01
C SER A 142 -7.84 8.33 11.68
N SER A 143 -8.23 7.53 12.65
CA SER A 143 -8.67 6.15 12.43
C SER A 143 -9.91 6.08 11.53
N SER A 144 -10.80 7.07 11.62
CA SER A 144 -11.95 7.18 10.73
C SER A 144 -11.57 7.77 9.38
N ARG A 145 -12.13 7.20 8.31
CA ARG A 145 -12.05 7.76 6.95
C ARG A 145 -13.01 8.92 6.72
N SER A 146 -14.01 9.08 7.61
CA SER A 146 -15.00 10.16 7.54
C SER A 146 -14.47 11.42 8.20
N LEU A 147 -14.58 12.56 7.51
CA LEU A 147 -14.27 13.86 8.09
C LEU A 147 -15.27 14.28 9.19
N GLY A 148 -16.49 13.72 9.17
CA GLY A 148 -17.49 13.98 10.23
C GLY A 148 -17.15 13.32 11.57
N ASP A 149 -16.32 12.27 11.55
CA ASP A 149 -15.86 11.53 12.75
C ASP A 149 -14.35 11.70 12.95
N PHE A 150 -13.79 12.83 12.54
CA PHE A 150 -12.36 13.09 12.61
C PHE A 150 -11.85 13.08 14.04
N SER A 151 -10.80 12.28 14.30
CA SER A 151 -10.05 12.27 15.55
C SER A 151 -8.62 11.85 15.29
N LEU A 152 -7.64 12.53 15.84
CA LEU A 152 -6.21 12.15 15.73
C LEU A 152 -5.89 11.09 16.78
N ASP A 153 -6.36 9.87 16.57
CA ASP A 153 -6.25 8.74 17.50
C ASP A 153 -5.44 7.55 16.93
N GLY A 154 -5.02 7.63 15.67
CA GLY A 154 -4.10 6.71 15.02
C GLY A 154 -2.66 7.24 15.05
N PHE A 155 -1.70 6.33 15.12
CA PHE A 155 -0.28 6.61 15.05
C PHE A 155 0.43 5.59 14.17
N ALA A 156 1.44 6.02 13.42
CA ALA A 156 2.40 5.14 12.74
C ALA A 156 3.81 5.69 12.83
N GLY A 157 4.78 4.80 12.96
CA GLY A 157 6.21 5.12 12.94
C GLY A 157 6.98 4.10 12.10
N GLU A 158 7.99 4.57 11.35
CA GLU A 158 8.87 3.71 10.55
C GLU A 158 10.32 4.21 10.66
N ILE A 159 11.22 3.26 10.79
CA ILE A 159 12.66 3.48 10.63
C ILE A 159 13.14 2.59 9.50
N GLY A 160 13.85 3.20 8.53
CA GLY A 160 14.48 2.54 7.41
C GLY A 160 15.99 2.65 7.49
N PHE A 161 16.67 1.55 7.18
CA PHE A 161 18.11 1.50 7.06
C PHE A 161 18.50 1.03 5.67
N ARG A 162 19.32 1.82 4.98
CA ARG A 162 19.85 1.55 3.64
C ARG A 162 21.30 1.11 3.72
N TYR A 163 21.63 0.03 3.02
CA TYR A 163 22.99 -0.43 2.85
C TYR A 163 23.22 -0.88 1.39
N GLY A 164 24.07 -0.18 0.68
CA GLY A 164 24.27 -0.40 -0.76
C GLY A 164 22.95 -0.30 -1.52
N ASN A 165 22.60 -1.36 -2.24
CA ASN A 165 21.36 -1.47 -3.01
C ASN A 165 20.20 -2.10 -2.24
N GLY A 166 20.33 -2.27 -0.92
CA GLY A 166 19.32 -2.85 -0.06
C GLY A 166 18.76 -1.86 0.92
N ILE A 167 17.51 -2.09 1.33
CA ILE A 167 16.82 -1.33 2.37
C ILE A 167 16.06 -2.31 3.24
N ILE A 168 16.14 -2.12 4.56
CA ILE A 168 15.27 -2.77 5.53
C ILE A 168 14.49 -1.71 6.29
N ARG A 169 13.19 -1.93 6.51
CA ARG A 169 12.29 -1.03 7.25
C ARG A 169 11.57 -1.78 8.33
N GLY A 170 11.45 -1.16 9.49
CA GLY A 170 10.58 -1.60 10.58
C GLY A 170 9.48 -0.57 10.79
N THR A 171 8.23 -0.99 10.74
CA THR A 171 7.04 -0.14 10.86
C THR A 171 6.18 -0.61 12.02
N TYR A 172 5.68 0.34 12.82
CA TYR A 172 4.65 0.14 13.82
C TYR A 172 3.45 1.02 13.48
N ALA A 173 2.23 0.51 13.66
CA ALA A 173 1.00 1.27 13.53
C ALA A 173 0.01 0.90 14.63
N THR A 174 -0.80 1.87 15.07
CA THR A 174 -1.94 1.64 15.96
C THR A 174 -3.07 2.58 15.62
N ALA A 175 -4.29 2.06 15.64
CA ALA A 175 -5.50 2.79 15.31
C ALA A 175 -6.70 2.22 16.05
N ARG A 176 -7.87 2.77 15.76
CA ARG A 176 -9.19 2.23 16.09
C ARG A 176 -9.95 1.97 14.79
N ASP A 177 -11.24 1.72 14.87
CA ASP A 177 -12.14 1.49 13.73
C ASP A 177 -12.05 0.06 13.15
N ALA A 178 -11.71 -0.90 14.02
CA ALA A 178 -11.52 -2.32 13.69
C ALA A 178 -12.70 -2.98 12.95
N GLY A 179 -13.91 -2.49 13.10
CA GLY A 179 -15.09 -2.99 12.41
C GLY A 179 -15.26 -2.52 10.96
N SER A 180 -14.35 -1.73 10.40
CA SER A 180 -14.52 -1.03 9.13
C SER A 180 -14.07 -1.78 7.87
N ARG A 181 -13.88 -3.11 7.90
CA ARG A 181 -13.50 -4.00 6.78
C ARG A 181 -11.99 -4.16 6.53
N ASP A 182 -11.15 -3.56 7.35
CA ASP A 182 -9.70 -3.66 7.17
C ASP A 182 -9.10 -4.86 7.90
N SER A 183 -9.87 -5.54 8.77
CA SER A 183 -9.48 -6.74 9.49
C SER A 183 -9.65 -8.02 8.65
N PHE A 184 -8.96 -9.10 9.03
CA PHE A 184 -9.11 -10.39 8.36
C PHE A 184 -10.45 -11.07 8.67
N GLN A 185 -10.97 -11.83 7.70
CA GLN A 185 -12.36 -12.31 7.69
C GLN A 185 -12.72 -13.15 8.91
N GLU A 186 -11.88 -14.08 9.34
CA GLU A 186 -12.14 -15.00 10.45
C GLU A 186 -12.33 -14.27 11.79
N LEU A 187 -11.76 -13.06 11.94
CA LEU A 187 -11.91 -12.27 13.16
C LEU A 187 -13.35 -11.79 13.37
N PHE A 188 -14.12 -11.58 12.30
CA PHE A 188 -15.51 -11.14 12.36
C PHE A 188 -16.46 -12.23 12.87
N GLN A 189 -16.04 -13.49 12.91
CA GLN A 189 -16.85 -14.64 13.37
C GLN A 189 -16.70 -14.91 14.86
N VAL A 190 -15.77 -14.24 15.55
CA VAL A 190 -15.45 -14.48 16.96
C VAL A 190 -16.57 -13.96 17.86
N ASP A 191 -17.14 -14.82 18.72
CA ASP A 191 -18.13 -14.42 19.72
C ASP A 191 -17.45 -13.67 20.88
N ARG A 192 -18.01 -12.54 21.28
CA ARG A 192 -17.53 -11.72 22.41
C ARG A 192 -18.16 -12.10 23.75
N GLY A 193 -19.09 -13.03 23.78
CA GLY A 193 -19.78 -13.47 25.00
C GLY A 193 -20.87 -12.52 25.53
N ASP A 194 -21.13 -11.41 24.83
CA ASP A 194 -22.16 -10.41 25.19
C ASP A 194 -23.24 -10.26 24.11
N GLY A 195 -23.37 -11.26 23.25
CA GLY A 195 -24.28 -11.27 22.10
C GLY A 195 -23.77 -10.48 20.90
N ARG A 196 -22.55 -9.99 20.94
CA ARG A 196 -21.87 -9.33 19.80
C ARG A 196 -20.80 -10.25 19.25
N THR A 197 -20.50 -10.10 17.96
CA THR A 197 -19.45 -10.86 17.27
C THR A 197 -18.44 -9.91 16.63
N GLY A 198 -17.21 -10.37 16.49
CA GLY A 198 -16.16 -9.72 15.74
C GLY A 198 -15.61 -8.42 16.32
N PRO A 199 -14.78 -7.70 15.53
CA PRO A 199 -14.22 -6.41 15.92
C PRO A 199 -15.30 -5.34 16.06
N LEU A 200 -15.13 -4.45 17.03
CA LEU A 200 -15.95 -3.26 17.21
C LEU A 200 -15.17 -2.01 16.85
N ARG A 201 -15.87 -0.97 16.41
CA ARG A 201 -15.29 0.31 16.01
C ARG A 201 -14.43 0.97 17.11
N ALA A 202 -14.74 0.72 18.39
CA ALA A 202 -13.99 1.25 19.51
C ALA A 202 -12.74 0.45 19.88
N ASP A 203 -12.58 -0.75 19.32
CA ASP A 203 -11.43 -1.61 19.60
C ASP A 203 -10.15 -0.93 19.11
N ARG A 204 -9.08 -1.07 19.88
CA ARG A 204 -7.75 -0.65 19.47
C ARG A 204 -7.03 -1.80 18.79
N GLU A 205 -6.42 -1.46 17.69
CA GLU A 205 -5.60 -2.35 16.87
C GLU A 205 -4.15 -1.92 16.90
N GLU A 206 -3.27 -2.89 16.77
CA GLU A 206 -1.83 -2.68 16.61
C GLU A 206 -1.29 -3.55 15.48
N ALA A 207 -0.29 -3.06 14.77
CA ALA A 207 0.44 -3.83 13.79
C ALA A 207 1.92 -3.53 13.81
N TYR A 208 2.70 -4.56 13.52
CA TYR A 208 4.15 -4.50 13.33
C TYR A 208 4.46 -5.04 11.93
N GLY A 209 5.33 -4.33 11.21
CA GLY A 209 5.76 -4.73 9.89
C GLY A 209 7.27 -4.68 9.75
N VAL A 210 7.83 -5.66 9.07
CA VAL A 210 9.21 -5.63 8.57
C VAL A 210 9.17 -5.81 7.08
N ASN A 211 9.91 -4.94 6.36
CA ASN A 211 10.00 -4.92 4.91
C ASN A 211 11.46 -4.80 4.52
N ALA A 212 11.94 -5.71 3.69
CA ALA A 212 13.30 -5.71 3.19
C ALA A 212 13.29 -5.88 1.67
N GLU A 213 14.20 -5.19 1.01
CA GLU A 213 14.42 -5.30 -0.43
C GLU A 213 15.91 -5.18 -0.76
N TYR A 214 16.33 -5.84 -1.84
CA TYR A 214 17.67 -5.72 -2.38
C TYR A 214 17.65 -5.79 -3.91
N PHE A 215 18.42 -4.93 -4.56
CA PHE A 215 18.58 -4.89 -6.01
C PHE A 215 19.96 -5.35 -6.43
N PHE A 216 20.04 -6.28 -7.39
CA PHE A 216 21.25 -6.77 -8.03
C PHE A 216 21.38 -6.11 -9.42
N PRO A 217 22.16 -5.04 -9.58
CA PRO A 217 22.23 -4.28 -10.83
C PRO A 217 22.68 -5.10 -12.04
N ASP A 218 23.69 -5.95 -11.85
CA ASP A 218 24.25 -6.77 -12.93
C ASP A 218 23.26 -7.80 -13.48
N LEU A 219 22.35 -8.26 -12.62
CA LEU A 219 21.28 -9.20 -12.97
C LEU A 219 19.97 -8.50 -13.34
N LYS A 220 19.89 -7.17 -13.17
CA LYS A 220 18.66 -6.40 -13.25
C LYS A 220 17.51 -7.04 -12.45
N MET A 221 17.84 -7.56 -11.28
CA MET A 221 16.96 -8.38 -10.45
C MET A 221 16.78 -7.74 -9.08
N GLY A 222 15.53 -7.65 -8.63
CA GLY A 222 15.17 -7.27 -7.29
C GLY A 222 14.59 -8.44 -6.51
N ILE A 223 14.91 -8.52 -5.24
CA ILE A 223 14.27 -9.44 -4.29
C ILE A 223 13.61 -8.63 -3.19
N PHE A 224 12.55 -9.14 -2.63
CA PHE A 224 11.88 -8.53 -1.48
C PHE A 224 11.35 -9.58 -0.51
N GLY A 225 11.16 -9.15 0.75
CA GLY A 225 10.50 -9.92 1.77
C GLY A 225 9.76 -9.01 2.75
N ARG A 226 8.57 -9.42 3.17
CA ARG A 226 7.74 -8.75 4.16
C ARG A 226 7.24 -9.73 5.19
N TYR A 227 7.11 -9.24 6.41
CA TYR A 227 6.37 -9.90 7.49
C TYR A 227 5.53 -8.85 8.20
N GLY A 228 4.34 -9.23 8.62
CA GLY A 228 3.45 -8.41 9.42
C GLY A 228 2.72 -9.20 10.47
N ARG A 229 2.46 -8.55 11.60
CA ARG A 229 1.61 -9.05 12.68
C ARG A 229 0.60 -7.99 13.05
N TYR A 230 -0.64 -8.40 13.18
CA TYR A 230 -1.79 -7.60 13.61
C TYR A 230 -2.33 -8.15 14.92
N GLU A 231 -2.77 -7.28 15.81
CA GLU A 231 -3.44 -7.63 17.06
C GLU A 231 -4.63 -6.70 17.33
N ASN A 232 -5.80 -7.29 17.65
CA ASN A 232 -6.92 -6.59 18.23
C ASN A 232 -6.85 -6.73 19.75
N GLN A 233 -6.61 -5.61 20.44
CA GLN A 233 -6.36 -5.61 21.89
C GLN A 233 -7.61 -6.01 22.71
N ALA A 234 -8.81 -5.64 22.22
CA ALA A 234 -10.05 -5.93 22.95
C ALA A 234 -10.44 -7.41 22.87
N LEU A 235 -10.12 -8.07 21.76
CA LEU A 235 -10.36 -9.51 21.57
C LEU A 235 -9.19 -10.37 22.06
N ASN A 236 -8.03 -9.77 22.27
CA ASN A 236 -6.76 -10.47 22.53
C ASN A 236 -6.46 -11.53 21.45
N LEU A 237 -6.75 -11.19 20.21
CA LEU A 237 -6.58 -12.03 19.02
C LEU A 237 -5.82 -11.27 17.95
N GLY A 238 -4.95 -11.98 17.25
CA GLY A 238 -4.13 -11.43 16.19
C GLY A 238 -3.96 -12.39 15.03
N GLY A 239 -3.32 -11.90 13.98
CA GLY A 239 -2.96 -12.65 12.80
C GLY A 239 -1.61 -12.26 12.26
N ASN A 240 -1.08 -13.10 11.38
CA ASN A 240 0.19 -12.86 10.70
C ASN A 240 -0.02 -12.80 9.20
N THR A 241 0.90 -12.10 8.53
CA THR A 241 1.02 -12.07 7.07
C THR A 241 2.50 -12.09 6.71
N TYR A 242 2.81 -12.64 5.56
CA TYR A 242 4.16 -12.58 5.00
C TYR A 242 4.12 -12.67 3.47
N SER A 243 5.11 -12.11 2.83
CA SER A 243 5.31 -12.26 1.39
C SER A 243 6.79 -12.14 1.06
N PHE A 244 7.21 -12.83 0.00
CA PHE A 244 8.54 -12.69 -0.55
C PHE A 244 8.49 -12.98 -2.05
N GLY A 245 9.44 -12.41 -2.78
CA GLY A 245 9.46 -12.59 -4.22
C GLY A 245 10.70 -12.02 -4.88
N ILE A 246 10.72 -12.22 -6.18
CA ILE A 246 11.78 -11.81 -7.10
C ILE A 246 11.14 -11.10 -8.29
N SER A 247 11.79 -10.03 -8.76
CA SER A 247 11.38 -9.30 -9.95
C SER A 247 12.57 -9.06 -10.85
N PHE A 248 12.44 -9.35 -12.13
CA PHE A 248 13.41 -9.05 -13.18
C PHE A 248 12.93 -7.82 -13.95
N LEU A 249 13.86 -6.92 -14.25
CA LEU A 249 13.64 -5.71 -15.03
C LEU A 249 14.38 -5.82 -16.35
N ASP A 250 13.78 -5.35 -17.44
CA ASP A 250 14.38 -5.40 -18.80
C ASP A 250 14.88 -6.81 -19.19
N LEU A 251 14.06 -7.84 -18.93
CA LEU A 251 14.47 -9.23 -19.13
C LEU A 251 14.38 -9.63 -20.61
N PHE A 252 13.26 -9.36 -21.26
CA PHE A 252 13.00 -9.70 -22.67
C PHE A 252 12.91 -8.45 -23.54
N LEU A 253 12.28 -7.40 -23.04
CA LEU A 253 12.09 -6.13 -23.73
C LEU A 253 12.50 -4.98 -22.80
N LYS A 254 12.78 -3.83 -23.39
CA LYS A 254 13.08 -2.60 -22.61
C LYS A 254 11.84 -2.21 -21.79
N ASP A 255 12.05 -1.89 -20.52
CA ASP A 255 11.02 -1.50 -19.56
C ASP A 255 9.99 -2.60 -19.26
N ASP A 256 10.29 -3.88 -19.53
CA ASP A 256 9.44 -4.98 -19.07
C ASP A 256 9.75 -5.36 -17.61
N ARG A 257 8.83 -6.12 -17.03
CA ARG A 257 8.96 -6.67 -15.67
C ARG A 257 8.38 -8.08 -15.64
N LEU A 258 9.15 -9.00 -15.09
CA LEU A 258 8.70 -10.35 -14.75
C LEU A 258 8.84 -10.53 -13.25
N GLY A 259 7.78 -10.92 -12.56
CA GLY A 259 7.84 -11.16 -11.11
C GLY A 259 7.22 -12.50 -10.73
N LEU A 260 7.85 -13.16 -9.75
CA LEU A 260 7.34 -14.35 -9.08
C LEU A 260 7.36 -14.10 -7.59
N ALA A 261 6.22 -14.29 -6.92
CA ALA A 261 6.13 -14.11 -5.48
C ALA A 261 5.17 -15.11 -4.84
N TYR A 262 5.49 -15.46 -3.59
CA TYR A 262 4.61 -16.22 -2.71
C TYR A 262 4.31 -15.40 -1.45
N GLY A 263 3.08 -15.47 -0.97
CA GLY A 263 2.68 -14.81 0.25
C GLY A 263 1.42 -15.39 0.85
N ARG A 264 1.14 -14.94 2.06
CA ARG A 264 -0.08 -15.26 2.80
C ARG A 264 -0.74 -13.95 3.23
N GLY A 265 -2.01 -13.80 2.93
CA GLY A 265 -2.85 -12.73 3.44
C GLY A 265 -2.89 -12.72 4.96
N LEU A 266 -3.32 -11.60 5.54
CA LEU A 266 -3.47 -11.53 6.99
C LEU A 266 -4.48 -12.58 7.46
N SER A 267 -4.05 -13.44 8.40
CA SER A 267 -4.89 -14.53 8.89
C SER A 267 -4.44 -15.05 10.26
N ASN A 268 -5.36 -15.69 10.96
CA ASN A 268 -5.11 -16.49 12.17
C ASN A 268 -5.35 -17.98 11.87
N GLU A 269 -4.26 -18.76 11.81
CA GLU A 269 -4.34 -20.17 11.44
C GLU A 269 -5.20 -21.01 12.41
N GLN A 270 -5.26 -20.64 13.69
CA GLN A 270 -6.07 -21.36 14.67
C GLN A 270 -7.57 -21.14 14.37
N LEU A 271 -7.99 -19.88 14.20
CA LEU A 271 -9.37 -19.55 13.86
C LEU A 271 -9.78 -20.18 12.53
N ARG A 272 -8.91 -20.15 11.51
CA ARG A 272 -9.20 -20.78 10.20
C ARG A 272 -9.42 -22.29 10.33
N ARG A 273 -8.60 -22.97 11.13
CA ARG A 273 -8.82 -24.40 11.43
C ARG A 273 -10.14 -24.66 12.14
N GLU A 274 -10.52 -23.80 13.09
CA GLU A 274 -11.78 -23.88 13.83
C GLU A 274 -12.98 -23.68 12.92
N PHE A 275 -12.91 -22.67 12.02
CA PHE A 275 -13.97 -22.39 11.04
C PHE A 275 -13.87 -23.22 9.77
N LYS A 276 -12.86 -24.06 9.61
CA LYS A 276 -12.57 -24.90 8.43
C LYS A 276 -12.32 -24.09 7.15
N ASP A 277 -11.79 -22.89 7.29
CA ASP A 277 -11.42 -22.04 6.17
C ASP A 277 -10.03 -22.41 5.61
N SER A 278 -9.85 -22.31 4.29
CA SER A 278 -8.55 -22.49 3.65
C SER A 278 -7.60 -21.33 3.98
N LEU A 279 -6.29 -21.60 3.99
CA LEU A 279 -5.28 -20.56 4.19
C LEU A 279 -5.26 -19.60 2.99
N PRO A 280 -5.18 -18.27 3.22
CA PRO A 280 -5.18 -17.27 2.15
C PRO A 280 -3.78 -17.13 1.52
N ASP A 281 -3.21 -18.25 1.06
CA ASP A 281 -1.92 -18.28 0.39
C ASP A 281 -2.08 -17.89 -1.07
N VAL A 282 -1.07 -17.21 -1.61
CA VAL A 282 -1.00 -16.79 -3.01
C VAL A 282 0.40 -17.05 -3.54
N LEU A 283 0.48 -17.75 -4.65
CA LEU A 283 1.65 -17.78 -5.54
C LEU A 283 1.28 -17.02 -6.81
N GLU A 284 2.01 -15.97 -7.14
CA GLU A 284 1.74 -15.15 -8.32
C GLU A 284 2.96 -15.06 -9.24
N LEU A 285 2.73 -15.32 -10.53
CA LEU A 285 3.63 -14.99 -11.63
C LEU A 285 2.98 -13.88 -12.45
N PHE A 286 3.67 -12.74 -12.63
CA PHE A 286 3.20 -11.70 -13.54
C PHE A 286 4.26 -11.30 -14.55
N TYR A 287 3.79 -10.83 -15.71
CA TYR A 287 4.60 -10.18 -16.73
C TYR A 287 3.92 -8.88 -17.17
N ASP A 288 4.68 -7.79 -17.21
CA ASP A 288 4.19 -6.46 -17.56
C ASP A 288 5.15 -5.82 -18.57
N VAL A 289 4.63 -5.30 -19.69
CA VAL A 289 5.43 -4.74 -20.77
C VAL A 289 4.88 -3.41 -21.25
N ARG A 290 5.78 -2.49 -21.62
CA ARG A 290 5.44 -1.22 -22.28
C ARG A 290 5.27 -1.45 -23.77
N ILE A 291 4.04 -1.25 -24.28
CA ILE A 291 3.70 -1.38 -25.71
C ILE A 291 3.88 -0.05 -26.42
N PHE A 292 3.45 1.07 -25.80
CA PHE A 292 3.65 2.43 -26.28
C PHE A 292 4.17 3.30 -25.12
N PRO A 293 4.69 4.51 -25.41
CA PRO A 293 5.23 5.39 -24.36
C PRO A 293 4.28 5.63 -23.18
N ASN A 294 2.97 5.59 -23.42
CA ASN A 294 1.91 5.85 -22.47
C ASN A 294 0.98 4.64 -22.23
N LEU A 295 1.32 3.45 -22.73
CA LEU A 295 0.50 2.24 -22.58
C LEU A 295 1.34 1.05 -22.13
N ARG A 296 0.92 0.41 -21.05
CA ARG A 296 1.47 -0.86 -20.54
C ARG A 296 0.37 -1.93 -20.52
N LEU A 297 0.78 -3.15 -20.81
CA LEU A 297 -0.05 -4.35 -20.67
C LEU A 297 0.62 -5.29 -19.67
N GLY A 298 -0.16 -5.88 -18.78
CA GLY A 298 0.30 -6.89 -17.85
C GLY A 298 -0.59 -8.12 -17.89
N VAL A 299 -0.01 -9.28 -17.60
CA VAL A 299 -0.72 -10.54 -17.39
C VAL A 299 -0.27 -11.17 -16.09
N THR A 300 -1.16 -11.92 -15.43
CA THR A 300 -0.87 -12.63 -14.19
C THR A 300 -1.45 -14.02 -14.22
N LEU A 301 -0.76 -14.93 -13.54
CA LEU A 301 -1.22 -16.25 -13.18
C LEU A 301 -1.05 -16.43 -11.67
N GLN A 302 -2.13 -16.81 -10.98
CA GLN A 302 -2.15 -16.90 -9.53
C GLN A 302 -2.73 -18.25 -9.09
N GLU A 303 -2.03 -18.91 -8.19
CA GLU A 303 -2.56 -20.01 -7.37
C GLU A 303 -2.95 -19.42 -6.02
N ARG A 304 -4.18 -19.65 -5.57
CA ARG A 304 -4.74 -19.08 -4.33
C ARG A 304 -5.28 -20.15 -3.40
N ASN A 305 -5.55 -19.78 -2.15
CA ASN A 305 -6.28 -20.57 -1.15
C ASN A 305 -5.67 -21.95 -0.90
N GLY A 306 -4.36 -22.00 -0.61
CA GLY A 306 -3.64 -23.25 -0.37
C GLY A 306 -3.44 -24.06 -1.65
N PHE A 307 -3.25 -23.41 -2.79
CA PHE A 307 -3.09 -24.01 -4.11
C PHE A 307 -4.30 -24.81 -4.60
N SER A 308 -5.50 -24.43 -4.17
CA SER A 308 -6.76 -25.06 -4.59
C SER A 308 -7.42 -24.38 -5.79
N GLU A 309 -7.02 -23.14 -6.11
CA GLU A 309 -7.67 -22.31 -7.12
C GLU A 309 -6.65 -21.63 -8.02
N LEU A 310 -6.80 -21.80 -9.34
CA LEU A 310 -5.95 -21.19 -10.36
C LEU A 310 -6.69 -20.04 -11.04
N TYR A 311 -6.11 -18.84 -11.00
CA TYR A 311 -6.64 -17.63 -11.63
C TYR A 311 -5.69 -17.05 -12.66
N GLY A 312 -6.23 -16.67 -13.81
CA GLY A 312 -5.55 -15.83 -14.79
C GLY A 312 -6.07 -14.40 -14.72
N GLY A 313 -5.27 -13.43 -15.15
CA GLY A 313 -5.69 -12.04 -15.17
C GLY A 313 -4.86 -11.19 -16.12
N PHE A 314 -5.35 -9.96 -16.35
CA PHE A 314 -4.64 -8.99 -17.17
C PHE A 314 -4.84 -7.56 -16.62
N ARG A 315 -3.92 -6.69 -16.98
CA ARG A 315 -3.93 -5.27 -16.66
C ARG A 315 -3.66 -4.44 -17.90
N VAL A 316 -4.43 -3.36 -18.05
CA VAL A 316 -4.17 -2.29 -19.02
C VAL A 316 -3.94 -1.02 -18.23
N LYS A 317 -2.81 -0.35 -18.47
CA LYS A 317 -2.44 0.90 -17.79
C LYS A 317 -2.03 1.95 -18.81
N THR A 318 -2.60 3.15 -18.67
CA THR A 318 -2.22 4.32 -19.45
C THR A 318 -1.75 5.44 -18.52
N GLU A 319 -0.75 6.21 -18.94
CA GLU A 319 -0.24 7.36 -18.19
C GLU A 319 0.06 8.53 -19.12
N PHE A 320 -0.37 9.73 -18.73
CA PHE A 320 -0.18 10.96 -19.50
C PHE A 320 0.30 12.08 -18.58
N ASP A 321 1.33 12.79 -19.01
CA ASP A 321 1.67 14.10 -18.47
C ASP A 321 0.81 15.13 -19.19
N ILE A 322 -0.14 15.73 -18.47
CA ILE A 322 -1.08 16.73 -18.95
C ILE A 322 -0.76 18.12 -18.38
N THR A 323 0.44 18.31 -17.85
CA THR A 323 0.90 19.58 -17.28
C THR A 323 0.82 20.68 -18.35
N PRO A 324 0.13 21.80 -18.07
CA PRO A 324 0.10 22.92 -19.01
C PRO A 324 1.51 23.41 -19.25
N LYS A 325 1.96 23.36 -20.50
CA LYS A 325 3.23 23.99 -20.89
C LYS A 325 3.03 25.49 -20.80
N GLY A 326 3.75 26.15 -19.90
CA GLY A 326 3.73 27.61 -19.81
C GLY A 326 4.07 28.22 -21.16
N ARG A 327 3.32 29.24 -21.55
CA ARG A 327 3.61 30.05 -22.74
C ARG A 327 4.81 30.93 -22.48
#